data_b87e3a10c5f06fd8dcf9ff1184db6e65
#
_entry.id   b87e3a10c5f06fd8dcf9ff1184db6e65
#
_cell.length_a   1.000
_cell.length_b   1.000
_cell.length_c   1.000
_cell.angle_alpha   90.00
_cell.angle_beta   90.00
_cell.angle_gamma   90.00
#
_symmetry.space_group_name_H-M   'P 1'
#
loop_
_entity.id
_entity.type
_entity.pdbx_description
1 polymer ?
#
loop_
_entity_poly.entity_id
_entity_poly.type
_entity_poly.pdbx_seq_one_letter_code
_entity_poly.pdbx_strand_id
1 'polypeptide(L)'
;SDYNKGLLTKSLSQKIINLCRENNVIVTVDPKPKNISNFMGASSITPNKKEAYAAVEANSSENIDIVGGKLKEKYNLDTVLITRSEEGMTLYDKEIHNIPTYAKEVYDVTGAGDTVISVFTLAKAAGATWEEAAKIANAAGGIVVGKIGTSTVSEKELIETYNNIYSNN
;
A
#
# COMPACT_ATOMS: atom_id res chain seq x y z
N SER A 1 -6.01 -3.16 -8.04
CA SER A 1 -4.88 -4.11 -8.18
C SER A 1 -4.61 -4.42 -9.64
N ASP A 2 -3.35 -4.47 -10.05
CA ASP A 2 -2.93 -4.88 -11.37
C ASP A 2 -2.34 -6.30 -11.34
N TYR A 3 -3.04 -7.26 -11.91
CA TYR A 3 -2.60 -8.64 -12.03
C TYR A 3 -1.89 -8.94 -13.37
N ASN A 4 -1.51 -7.90 -14.12
CA ASN A 4 -0.83 -8.03 -15.41
C ASN A 4 -1.59 -8.94 -16.42
N LYS A 5 -2.91 -8.83 -16.46
CA LYS A 5 -3.80 -9.57 -17.38
C LYS A 5 -4.23 -8.75 -18.61
N GLY A 6 -3.62 -7.58 -18.83
CA GLY A 6 -3.80 -6.77 -20.03
C GLY A 6 -4.95 -5.74 -19.97
N LEU A 7 -5.76 -5.73 -18.93
CA LEU A 7 -6.84 -4.75 -18.77
C LEU A 7 -6.30 -3.33 -18.53
N LEU A 8 -5.35 -3.19 -17.59
CA LEU A 8 -4.78 -1.90 -17.20
C LEU A 8 -3.61 -1.52 -18.13
N THR A 9 -3.96 -1.17 -19.38
CA THR A 9 -2.98 -0.67 -20.34
C THR A 9 -2.48 0.72 -19.94
N LYS A 10 -1.30 1.12 -20.42
CA LYS A 10 -0.74 2.47 -20.18
C LYS A 10 -1.73 3.58 -20.53
N SER A 11 -2.37 3.49 -21.71
CA SER A 11 -3.33 4.50 -22.17
C SER A 11 -4.55 4.62 -21.25
N LEU A 12 -5.14 3.48 -20.84
CA LEU A 12 -6.29 3.47 -19.94
C LEU A 12 -5.92 4.01 -18.55
N SER A 13 -4.81 3.51 -17.98
CA SER A 13 -4.34 3.92 -16.65
C SER A 13 -4.06 5.42 -16.59
N GLN A 14 -3.38 5.97 -17.57
CA GLN A 14 -3.08 7.40 -17.62
C GLN A 14 -4.34 8.28 -17.80
N LYS A 15 -5.31 7.83 -18.60
CA LYS A 15 -6.61 8.54 -18.72
C LYS A 15 -7.34 8.57 -17.37
N ILE A 16 -7.38 7.46 -16.65
CA ILE A 16 -8.03 7.38 -15.33
C ILE A 16 -7.30 8.30 -14.34
N ILE A 17 -5.97 8.21 -14.26
CA ILE A 17 -5.17 9.02 -13.32
C ILE A 17 -5.37 10.52 -13.60
N ASN A 18 -5.30 10.93 -14.85
CA ASN A 18 -5.50 12.33 -15.23
C ASN A 18 -6.90 12.84 -14.86
N LEU A 19 -7.95 12.06 -15.20
CA LEU A 19 -9.33 12.41 -14.85
C LEU A 19 -9.51 12.52 -13.33
N CYS A 20 -8.94 11.59 -12.57
CA CYS A 20 -9.01 11.62 -11.11
C CYS A 20 -8.27 12.84 -10.54
N ARG A 21 -7.08 13.16 -11.05
CA ARG A 21 -6.33 14.35 -10.62
C ARG A 21 -7.08 15.66 -10.91
N GLU A 22 -7.68 15.79 -12.10
CA GLU A 22 -8.50 16.95 -12.48
C GLU A 22 -9.71 17.15 -11.54
N ASN A 23 -10.23 16.07 -10.96
CA ASN A 23 -11.37 16.08 -10.05
C ASN A 23 -11.00 15.92 -8.56
N ASN A 24 -9.72 16.02 -8.20
CA ASN A 24 -9.21 15.83 -6.84
C ASN A 24 -9.60 14.47 -6.21
N VAL A 25 -9.69 13.43 -7.04
CA VAL A 25 -9.94 12.06 -6.59
C VAL A 25 -8.61 11.35 -6.43
N ILE A 26 -8.39 10.71 -5.28
CA ILE A 26 -7.18 9.90 -5.02
C ILE A 26 -7.20 8.64 -5.86
N VAL A 27 -6.01 8.24 -6.34
CA VAL A 27 -5.79 6.98 -7.05
C VAL A 27 -4.67 6.23 -6.37
N THR A 28 -5.00 5.08 -5.80
CA THR A 28 -4.01 4.15 -5.25
C THR A 28 -3.91 2.91 -6.13
N VAL A 29 -2.71 2.38 -6.30
CA VAL A 29 -2.46 1.24 -7.19
C VAL A 29 -1.59 0.21 -6.49
N ASP A 30 -1.97 -1.06 -6.60
CA ASP A 30 -1.10 -2.21 -6.32
C ASP A 30 -0.56 -2.75 -7.66
N PRO A 31 0.63 -2.28 -8.12
CA PRO A 31 1.12 -2.56 -9.44
C PRO A 31 2.07 -3.77 -9.44
N LYS A 32 2.08 -4.53 -10.53
CA LYS A 32 3.21 -5.42 -10.78
C LYS A 32 4.41 -4.63 -11.33
N PRO A 33 5.66 -4.97 -10.95
CA PRO A 33 6.87 -4.22 -11.34
C PRO A 33 6.96 -3.94 -12.83
N LYS A 34 6.55 -4.90 -13.66
CA LYS A 34 6.56 -4.79 -15.13
C LYS A 34 5.67 -3.64 -15.64
N ASN A 35 4.59 -3.33 -14.95
CA ASN A 35 3.56 -2.37 -15.38
C ASN A 35 3.56 -1.06 -14.58
N ILE A 36 4.43 -0.93 -13.59
CA ILE A 36 4.40 0.22 -12.67
C ILE A 36 4.48 1.57 -13.40
N SER A 37 5.21 1.63 -14.52
CA SER A 37 5.29 2.83 -15.37
C SER A 37 3.96 3.26 -15.99
N ASN A 38 2.97 2.34 -16.07
CA ASN A 38 1.63 2.67 -16.54
C ASN A 38 0.87 3.58 -15.56
N PHE A 39 1.30 3.61 -14.30
CA PHE A 39 0.64 4.30 -13.20
C PHE A 39 1.38 5.55 -12.73
N MET A 40 2.27 6.08 -13.55
CA MET A 40 2.96 7.36 -13.28
C MET A 40 1.95 8.45 -12.95
N GLY A 41 2.21 9.19 -11.88
CA GLY A 41 1.31 10.23 -11.41
C GLY A 41 0.12 9.75 -10.56
N ALA A 42 0.03 8.46 -10.20
CA ALA A 42 -0.94 8.01 -9.19
C ALA A 42 -0.69 8.70 -7.83
N SER A 43 -1.70 8.77 -6.95
CA SER A 43 -1.52 9.34 -5.61
C SER A 43 -0.63 8.45 -4.76
N SER A 44 -0.81 7.13 -4.84
CA SER A 44 0.03 6.17 -4.12
C SER A 44 0.13 4.83 -4.85
N ILE A 45 1.21 4.09 -4.55
CA ILE A 45 1.36 2.68 -4.89
C ILE A 45 1.67 1.86 -3.63
N THR A 46 1.31 0.56 -3.66
CA THR A 46 1.49 -0.34 -2.51
C THR A 46 2.31 -1.60 -2.85
N PRO A 47 3.54 -1.47 -3.39
CA PRO A 47 4.36 -2.63 -3.71
C PRO A 47 4.83 -3.35 -2.45
N ASN A 48 5.07 -4.65 -2.54
CA ASN A 48 5.86 -5.33 -1.53
C ASN A 48 7.37 -5.03 -1.70
N LYS A 49 8.18 -5.42 -0.70
CA LYS A 49 9.64 -5.18 -0.70
C LYS A 49 10.31 -5.66 -2.00
N LYS A 50 10.01 -6.87 -2.48
CA LYS A 50 10.60 -7.41 -3.72
C LYS A 50 10.18 -6.62 -4.96
N GLU A 51 8.92 -6.26 -5.04
CA GLU A 51 8.37 -5.45 -6.13
C GLU A 51 8.96 -4.04 -6.14
N ALA A 52 9.14 -3.43 -4.95
CA ALA A 52 9.75 -2.12 -4.80
C ALA A 52 11.19 -2.09 -5.37
N TYR A 53 12.03 -3.04 -4.96
CA TYR A 53 13.41 -3.15 -5.47
C TYR A 53 13.44 -3.40 -6.98
N ALA A 54 12.62 -4.30 -7.48
CA ALA A 54 12.54 -4.60 -8.91
C ALA A 54 12.10 -3.38 -9.75
N ALA A 55 11.18 -2.57 -9.24
CA ALA A 55 10.65 -1.41 -9.95
C ALA A 55 11.67 -0.28 -10.18
N VAL A 56 12.65 -0.15 -9.30
CA VAL A 56 13.75 0.83 -9.45
C VAL A 56 15.10 0.19 -9.79
N GLU A 57 15.08 -1.11 -10.10
CA GLU A 57 16.30 -1.86 -10.47
C GLU A 57 17.39 -1.78 -9.37
N ALA A 58 16.95 -1.70 -8.11
CA ALA A 58 17.84 -1.60 -6.97
C ALA A 58 18.43 -2.96 -6.59
N ASN A 59 19.64 -2.94 -6.03
CA ASN A 59 20.22 -4.13 -5.42
C ASN A 59 19.50 -4.46 -4.11
N SER A 60 19.30 -5.74 -3.81
CA SER A 60 18.62 -6.20 -2.59
C SER A 60 19.31 -5.77 -1.28
N SER A 61 20.57 -5.37 -1.33
CA SER A 61 21.35 -4.82 -0.22
C SER A 61 21.20 -3.30 -0.03
N GLU A 62 20.54 -2.61 -0.97
CA GLU A 62 20.31 -1.17 -0.86
C GLU A 62 19.33 -0.86 0.27
N ASN A 63 19.50 0.28 0.94
CA ASN A 63 18.59 0.71 2.00
C ASN A 63 17.18 0.93 1.43
N ILE A 64 16.18 0.36 2.10
CA ILE A 64 14.77 0.45 1.70
C ILE A 64 14.27 1.90 1.62
N ASP A 65 14.80 2.79 2.45
CA ASP A 65 14.42 4.20 2.46
C ASP A 65 14.87 4.91 1.17
N ILE A 66 16.03 4.53 0.65
CA ILE A 66 16.51 5.01 -0.66
C ILE A 66 15.60 4.48 -1.77
N VAL A 67 15.22 3.20 -1.70
CA VAL A 67 14.33 2.58 -2.67
C VAL A 67 12.95 3.26 -2.68
N GLY A 68 12.38 3.52 -1.50
CA GLY A 68 11.10 4.22 -1.38
C GLY A 68 11.13 5.63 -1.95
N GLY A 69 12.20 6.39 -1.66
CA GLY A 69 12.43 7.71 -2.25
C GLY A 69 12.54 7.68 -3.78
N LYS A 70 13.36 6.74 -4.31
CA LYS A 70 13.50 6.52 -5.77
C LYS A 70 12.16 6.19 -6.45
N LEU A 71 11.32 5.35 -5.82
CA LEU A 71 10.00 5.03 -6.35
C LEU A 71 9.12 6.27 -6.46
N LYS A 72 9.05 7.04 -5.39
CA LYS A 72 8.25 8.26 -5.32
C LYS A 72 8.64 9.26 -6.40
N GLU A 73 9.93 9.50 -6.56
CA GLU A 73 10.47 10.43 -7.55
C GLU A 73 10.30 9.89 -8.98
N LYS A 74 10.77 8.65 -9.25
CA LYS A 74 10.77 8.04 -10.59
C LYS A 74 9.38 7.99 -11.21
N TYR A 75 8.34 7.73 -10.40
CA TYR A 75 6.97 7.58 -10.88
C TYR A 75 6.06 8.78 -10.56
N ASN A 76 6.63 9.88 -10.05
CA ASN A 76 5.89 11.12 -9.72
C ASN A 76 4.67 10.85 -8.84
N LEU A 77 4.88 10.19 -7.71
CA LEU A 77 3.84 9.79 -6.76
C LEU A 77 3.74 10.78 -5.59
N ASP A 78 2.55 10.96 -5.03
CA ASP A 78 2.39 11.76 -3.82
C ASP A 78 2.95 10.99 -2.62
N THR A 79 2.78 9.66 -2.58
CA THR A 79 3.29 8.78 -1.52
C THR A 79 3.52 7.36 -2.03
N VAL A 80 4.28 6.57 -1.27
CA VAL A 80 4.51 5.14 -1.49
C VAL A 80 4.35 4.39 -0.17
N LEU A 81 3.58 3.31 -0.17
CA LEU A 81 3.45 2.41 0.98
C LEU A 81 4.09 1.06 0.63
N ILE A 82 5.28 0.78 1.15
CA ILE A 82 5.95 -0.51 0.93
C ILE A 82 5.54 -1.50 2.01
N THR A 83 4.95 -2.64 1.63
CA THR A 83 4.68 -3.74 2.56
C THR A 83 5.92 -4.62 2.73
N ARG A 84 6.23 -5.02 3.98
CA ARG A 84 7.49 -5.65 4.36
C ARG A 84 7.30 -6.95 5.15
N SER A 85 6.17 -7.62 4.96
CA SER A 85 5.80 -8.85 5.65
C SER A 85 5.89 -8.70 7.18
N GLU A 86 6.70 -9.53 7.85
CA GLU A 86 6.91 -9.50 9.30
C GLU A 86 7.52 -8.19 9.82
N GLU A 87 8.18 -7.41 8.97
CA GLU A 87 8.70 -6.10 9.33
C GLU A 87 7.61 -4.99 9.32
N GLY A 88 6.39 -5.31 8.90
CA GLY A 88 5.27 -4.36 8.82
C GLY A 88 5.25 -3.56 7.51
N MET A 89 5.18 -2.25 7.58
CA MET A 89 5.09 -1.36 6.42
C MET A 89 5.98 -0.13 6.59
N THR A 90 6.42 0.46 5.49
CA THR A 90 7.04 1.79 5.50
C THR A 90 6.30 2.70 4.52
N LEU A 91 5.83 3.83 5.02
CA LEU A 91 5.20 4.89 4.24
C LEU A 91 6.21 5.99 3.95
N TYR A 92 6.26 6.43 2.70
CA TYR A 92 7.09 7.53 2.19
C TYR A 92 6.18 8.64 1.69
N ASP A 93 5.91 9.64 2.52
CA ASP A 93 5.19 10.86 2.13
C ASP A 93 6.11 12.09 2.16
N LYS A 94 5.95 13.00 3.10
CA LYS A 94 6.89 14.09 3.39
C LYS A 94 8.01 13.62 4.33
N GLU A 95 7.70 12.62 5.12
CA GLU A 95 8.57 11.96 6.10
C GLU A 95 8.55 10.45 5.83
N ILE A 96 9.37 9.71 6.57
CA ILE A 96 9.41 8.25 6.50
C ILE A 96 8.79 7.70 7.78
N HIS A 97 7.69 6.96 7.62
CA HIS A 97 6.96 6.36 8.74
C HIS A 97 7.12 4.85 8.72
N ASN A 98 7.86 4.31 9.69
CA ASN A 98 7.97 2.87 9.88
C ASN A 98 6.82 2.39 10.79
N ILE A 99 5.97 1.52 10.26
CA ILE A 99 4.78 1.00 10.92
C ILE A 99 5.01 -0.50 11.17
N PRO A 100 5.31 -0.92 12.41
CA PRO A 100 5.60 -2.32 12.70
C PRO A 100 4.38 -3.20 12.50
N THR A 101 4.60 -4.47 12.16
CA THR A 101 3.49 -5.42 12.01
C THR A 101 2.77 -5.64 13.32
N TYR A 102 1.45 -5.84 13.24
CA TYR A 102 0.62 -6.26 14.37
C TYR A 102 0.27 -7.75 14.32
N ALA A 103 0.52 -8.41 13.21
CA ALA A 103 0.19 -9.83 13.08
C ALA A 103 0.88 -10.65 14.20
N LYS A 104 0.07 -11.26 15.08
CA LYS A 104 0.56 -12.14 16.15
C LYS A 104 0.87 -13.54 15.63
N GLU A 105 0.02 -14.03 14.73
CA GLU A 105 0.14 -15.32 14.06
C GLU A 105 -0.22 -15.14 12.59
N VAL A 106 0.48 -15.80 11.71
CA VAL A 106 0.26 -15.74 10.26
C VAL A 106 -0.18 -17.14 9.80
N TYR A 107 -1.44 -17.26 9.40
CA TYR A 107 -1.98 -18.50 8.86
C TYR A 107 -2.00 -18.50 7.33
N ASP A 108 -2.44 -17.39 6.73
CA ASP A 108 -2.53 -17.26 5.28
C ASP A 108 -2.34 -15.80 4.86
N VAL A 109 -1.48 -15.56 3.87
CA VAL A 109 -1.21 -14.21 3.34
C VAL A 109 -2.03 -13.89 2.09
N THR A 110 -2.88 -14.83 1.64
CA THR A 110 -3.68 -14.68 0.43
C THR A 110 -4.69 -13.53 0.59
N GLY A 111 -4.66 -12.57 -0.32
CA GLY A 111 -5.55 -11.40 -0.28
C GLY A 111 -5.15 -10.30 0.70
N ALA A 112 -4.04 -10.47 1.46
CA ALA A 112 -3.59 -9.43 2.38
C ALA A 112 -3.26 -8.11 1.68
N GLY A 113 -2.58 -8.15 0.52
CA GLY A 113 -2.29 -6.96 -0.29
C GLY A 113 -3.54 -6.24 -0.76
N ASP A 114 -4.54 -6.99 -1.25
CA ASP A 114 -5.83 -6.42 -1.67
C ASP A 114 -6.58 -5.78 -0.51
N THR A 115 -6.54 -6.39 0.68
CA THR A 115 -7.11 -5.80 1.91
C THR A 115 -6.38 -4.52 2.30
N VAL A 116 -5.05 -4.54 2.31
CA VAL A 116 -4.23 -3.38 2.66
C VAL A 116 -4.54 -2.20 1.75
N ILE A 117 -4.48 -2.37 0.41
CA ILE A 117 -4.75 -1.26 -0.50
C ILE A 117 -6.19 -0.76 -0.40
N SER A 118 -7.16 -1.65 -0.21
CA SER A 118 -8.58 -1.27 -0.11
C SER A 118 -8.82 -0.41 1.13
N VAL A 119 -8.32 -0.84 2.29
CA VAL A 119 -8.47 -0.12 3.56
C VAL A 119 -7.66 1.18 3.56
N PHE A 120 -6.43 1.17 3.03
CA PHE A 120 -5.60 2.35 2.85
C PHE A 120 -6.31 3.44 2.03
N THR A 121 -6.90 3.03 0.91
CA THR A 121 -7.64 3.93 0.03
C THR A 121 -8.89 4.49 0.70
N LEU A 122 -9.67 3.62 1.34
CA LEU A 122 -10.91 3.99 2.01
C LEU A 122 -10.64 4.98 3.16
N ALA A 123 -9.66 4.69 4.01
CA ALA A 123 -9.27 5.57 5.11
C ALA A 123 -8.82 6.96 4.59
N LYS A 124 -8.00 6.97 3.54
CA LYS A 124 -7.57 8.22 2.91
C LYS A 124 -8.73 9.00 2.29
N ALA A 125 -9.66 8.32 1.62
CA ALA A 125 -10.85 8.93 1.04
C ALA A 125 -11.81 9.48 2.12
N ALA A 126 -11.82 8.88 3.31
CA ALA A 126 -12.57 9.34 4.48
C ALA A 126 -11.92 10.54 5.19
N GLY A 127 -10.76 11.04 4.72
CA GLY A 127 -10.11 12.24 5.25
C GLY A 127 -8.92 11.99 6.17
N ALA A 128 -8.53 10.74 6.41
CA ALA A 128 -7.33 10.42 7.19
C ALA A 128 -6.06 11.00 6.51
N THR A 129 -5.04 11.30 7.29
CA THR A 129 -3.69 11.53 6.77
C THR A 129 -3.15 10.25 6.11
N TRP A 130 -2.09 10.34 5.31
CA TRP A 130 -1.48 9.14 4.73
C TRP A 130 -0.92 8.19 5.80
N GLU A 131 -0.37 8.75 6.88
CA GLU A 131 0.14 7.97 8.01
C GLU A 131 -0.99 7.23 8.75
N GLU A 132 -2.08 7.91 9.07
CA GLU A 132 -3.25 7.27 9.70
C GLU A 132 -3.84 6.18 8.81
N ALA A 133 -3.98 6.45 7.51
CA ALA A 133 -4.46 5.46 6.54
C ALA A 133 -3.56 4.22 6.49
N ALA A 134 -2.23 4.40 6.54
CA ALA A 134 -1.28 3.30 6.58
C ALA A 134 -1.36 2.50 7.89
N LYS A 135 -1.54 3.16 9.04
CA LYS A 135 -1.76 2.50 10.34
C LYS A 135 -3.04 1.66 10.34
N ILE A 136 -4.14 2.21 9.80
CA ILE A 136 -5.42 1.50 9.69
C ILE A 136 -5.28 0.29 8.74
N ALA A 137 -4.61 0.47 7.61
CA ALA A 137 -4.35 -0.61 6.65
C ALA A 137 -3.46 -1.72 7.22
N ASN A 138 -2.46 -1.35 8.05
CA ASN A 138 -1.60 -2.32 8.74
C ASN A 138 -2.40 -3.17 9.74
N ALA A 139 -3.31 -2.55 10.50
CA ALA A 139 -4.21 -3.29 11.39
C ALA A 139 -5.10 -4.27 10.62
N ALA A 140 -5.69 -3.84 9.49
CA ALA A 140 -6.51 -4.68 8.62
C ALA A 140 -5.70 -5.85 8.02
N GLY A 141 -4.49 -5.57 7.54
CA GLY A 141 -3.56 -6.60 7.06
C GLY A 141 -3.26 -7.65 8.13
N GLY A 142 -2.96 -7.20 9.35
CA GLY A 142 -2.70 -8.09 10.50
C GLY A 142 -3.89 -8.98 10.86
N ILE A 143 -5.12 -8.49 10.73
CA ILE A 143 -6.33 -9.27 10.97
C ILE A 143 -6.49 -10.39 9.92
N VAL A 144 -6.35 -10.08 8.63
CA VAL A 144 -6.62 -11.07 7.57
C VAL A 144 -5.56 -12.15 7.51
N VAL A 145 -4.29 -11.85 7.75
CA VAL A 145 -3.24 -12.87 7.77
C VAL A 145 -3.37 -13.83 8.97
N GLY A 146 -4.08 -13.41 10.02
CA GLY A 146 -4.45 -14.25 11.17
C GLY A 146 -5.66 -15.15 10.93
N LYS A 147 -6.23 -15.18 9.71
CA LYS A 147 -7.37 -16.01 9.33
C LYS A 147 -6.97 -17.03 8.27
N ILE A 148 -7.68 -18.15 8.21
CA ILE A 148 -7.43 -19.20 7.19
C ILE A 148 -8.16 -18.82 5.90
N GLY A 149 -7.46 -18.89 4.77
CA GLY A 149 -8.01 -18.59 3.44
C GLY A 149 -8.25 -17.09 3.20
N THR A 150 -8.80 -16.77 2.03
CA THR A 150 -9.15 -15.39 1.68
C THR A 150 -10.26 -14.89 2.60
N SER A 151 -9.95 -13.91 3.44
CA SER A 151 -10.85 -13.41 4.48
C SER A 151 -11.08 -11.91 4.35
N THR A 152 -12.19 -11.44 4.94
CA THR A 152 -12.54 -10.03 5.04
C THR A 152 -12.34 -9.51 6.45
N VAL A 153 -12.27 -8.19 6.58
CA VAL A 153 -12.22 -7.48 7.86
C VAL A 153 -13.56 -6.81 8.10
N SER A 154 -14.17 -7.04 9.26
CA SER A 154 -15.33 -6.29 9.69
C SER A 154 -14.92 -4.97 10.34
N GLU A 155 -15.81 -3.99 10.31
CA GLU A 155 -15.61 -2.69 10.98
C GLU A 155 -15.27 -2.86 12.46
N LYS A 156 -16.01 -3.73 13.16
CA LYS A 156 -15.78 -4.00 14.58
C LYS A 156 -14.38 -4.55 14.86
N GLU A 157 -13.95 -5.57 14.11
CA GLU A 157 -12.59 -6.15 14.22
C GLU A 157 -11.53 -5.07 13.99
N LEU A 158 -11.72 -4.22 12.98
CA LEU A 158 -10.77 -3.18 12.63
C LEU A 158 -10.64 -2.13 13.76
N ILE A 159 -11.77 -1.63 14.28
CA ILE A 159 -11.79 -0.64 15.36
C ILE A 159 -11.15 -1.22 16.63
N GLU A 160 -11.53 -2.42 17.05
CA GLU A 160 -10.98 -3.07 18.24
C GLU A 160 -9.47 -3.28 18.09
N THR A 161 -9.02 -3.76 16.93
CA THR A 161 -7.59 -3.99 16.67
C THR A 161 -6.82 -2.68 16.65
N TYR A 162 -7.29 -1.67 15.94
CA TYR A 162 -6.65 -0.36 15.87
C TYR A 162 -6.48 0.29 17.24
N ASN A 163 -7.53 0.27 18.06
CA ASN A 163 -7.48 0.82 19.41
C ASN A 163 -6.49 0.08 20.31
N ASN A 164 -6.43 -1.25 20.20
CA ASN A 164 -5.46 -2.05 20.95
C ASN A 164 -4.00 -1.75 20.58
N ILE A 165 -3.74 -1.38 19.33
CA ILE A 165 -2.39 -1.06 18.85
C ILE A 165 -1.99 0.38 19.21
N TYR A 166 -2.87 1.34 18.95
CA TYR A 166 -2.50 2.75 18.86
C TYR A 166 -3.12 3.64 19.95
N SER A 167 -4.14 3.18 20.69
CA SER A 167 -4.79 3.99 21.74
C SER A 167 -4.26 3.73 23.15
N ASN A 168 -3.38 2.73 23.34
CA ASN A 168 -2.77 2.38 24.63
C ASN A 168 -1.33 2.91 24.79
N ASN A 169 -0.92 3.86 23.95
CA ASN A 169 0.39 4.55 24.03
C ASN A 169 0.23 6.02 24.40
#